data_644f55f5f2e0e16e16c60af11c1cd6ce
#
_entry.id   644f55f5f2e0e16e16c60af11c1cd6ce
#
_cell.length_a   1.000
_cell.length_b   1.000
_cell.length_c   1.000
_cell.angle_alpha   90.00
_cell.angle_beta   90.00
_cell.angle_gamma   90.00
#
_symmetry.space_group_name_H-M   'P 1'
#
loop_
_entity.id
_entity.type
_entity.pdbx_description
1 polymer ?
#
loop_
_entity_poly.entity_id
_entity_poly.type
_entity_poly.pdbx_seq_one_letter_code
_entity_poly.pdbx_strand_id
1 'polypeptide(L)'
;GDTGQKYLLASDAGYGFVATLGDLVSRNKAGKAILRVPQGGKAVVPAAVPRDAECLIAAVSNIGRLLLFEMEELPELAKGKGNKLINIPGPKYKSGEERMVAAAVVPEDGSLEVHTPSRKMTIKWNDLDDYYGDRALRGSLLPKGWRTVERLAGIPGKKSAGDG
;
A
#
# COMPACT_ATOMS: atom_id res chain seq x y z
N GLY A 1 8.94 -10.88 17.71
CA GLY A 1 8.88 -9.56 17.40
C GLY A 1 8.19 -8.67 18.40
N ASP A 2 8.20 -7.44 18.06
CA ASP A 2 7.63 -6.39 18.86
C ASP A 2 6.15 -6.24 18.56
N THR A 3 5.29 -6.33 19.58
CA THR A 3 3.85 -6.22 19.38
C THR A 3 3.42 -4.80 18.97
N GLY A 4 4.30 -3.80 19.13
CA GLY A 4 4.04 -2.45 18.65
C GLY A 4 4.29 -2.23 17.16
N GLN A 5 4.87 -3.21 16.49
CA GLN A 5 5.11 -3.13 15.05
C GLN A 5 3.78 -3.00 14.31
N LYS A 6 3.72 -2.07 13.36
CA LYS A 6 2.51 -1.82 12.58
C LYS A 6 2.67 -2.35 11.16
N TYR A 7 1.53 -2.70 10.55
CA TYR A 7 1.47 -3.21 9.19
C TYR A 7 0.33 -2.54 8.44
N LEU A 8 0.56 -2.30 7.16
CA LEU A 8 -0.48 -1.86 6.25
C LEU A 8 -1.18 -3.10 5.69
N LEU A 9 -2.48 -3.16 5.88
CA LEU A 9 -3.32 -4.24 5.35
C LEU A 9 -4.30 -3.64 4.34
N ALA A 10 -4.46 -4.30 3.21
CA ALA A 10 -5.35 -3.79 2.18
C ALA A 10 -5.91 -4.91 1.33
N SER A 11 -7.06 -4.63 0.70
CA SER A 11 -7.71 -5.55 -0.23
C SER A 11 -7.54 -5.06 -1.66
N ASP A 12 -7.78 -5.94 -2.62
CA ASP A 12 -7.69 -5.60 -4.03
C ASP A 12 -8.79 -4.63 -4.50
N ALA A 13 -9.78 -4.38 -3.66
CA ALA A 13 -10.78 -3.34 -3.93
C ALA A 13 -10.26 -1.93 -3.64
N GLY A 14 -9.04 -1.81 -3.10
CA GLY A 14 -8.42 -0.52 -2.81
C GLY A 14 -8.73 0.03 -1.44
N TYR A 15 -9.21 -0.78 -0.52
CA TYR A 15 -9.48 -0.40 0.86
C TYR A 15 -8.44 -0.98 1.81
N GLY A 16 -8.14 -0.27 2.89
CA GLY A 16 -7.19 -0.79 3.87
C GLY A 16 -7.06 0.07 5.11
N PHE A 17 -6.18 -0.35 6.00
CA PHE A 17 -5.91 0.33 7.25
C PHE A 17 -4.56 -0.11 7.82
N VAL A 18 -4.14 0.55 8.87
CA VAL A 18 -2.91 0.19 9.59
C VAL A 18 -3.31 -0.57 10.85
N ALA A 19 -2.63 -1.69 11.12
CA ALA A 19 -2.90 -2.51 12.31
C ALA A 19 -1.59 -2.82 13.05
N THR A 20 -1.70 -3.03 14.36
CA THR A 20 -0.53 -3.41 15.15
C THR A 20 -0.35 -4.92 15.15
N LEU A 21 0.88 -5.38 15.33
CA LEU A 21 1.18 -6.82 15.40
C LEU A 21 0.42 -7.48 16.55
N GLY A 22 0.28 -6.79 17.68
CA GLY A 22 -0.47 -7.31 18.81
C GLY A 22 -1.90 -7.65 18.45
N ASP A 23 -2.57 -6.76 17.73
CA ASP A 23 -3.94 -7.00 17.26
C ASP A 23 -3.99 -8.15 16.27
N LEU A 24 -3.01 -8.22 15.35
CA LEU A 24 -2.96 -9.28 14.35
C LEU A 24 -2.82 -10.64 14.99
N VAL A 25 -1.93 -10.78 15.96
CA VAL A 25 -1.70 -12.05 16.68
C VAL A 25 -2.95 -12.45 17.47
N SER A 26 -3.54 -11.50 18.19
CA SER A 26 -4.73 -11.76 18.99
C SER A 26 -5.90 -12.22 18.15
N ARG A 27 -6.14 -11.55 17.00
CA ARG A 27 -7.24 -11.90 16.10
C ARG A 27 -7.05 -13.27 15.46
N ASN A 28 -5.80 -13.60 15.08
CA ASN A 28 -5.52 -14.91 14.50
C ASN A 28 -5.80 -16.04 15.49
N LYS A 29 -5.46 -15.84 16.75
CA LYS A 29 -5.74 -16.82 17.81
C LYS A 29 -7.24 -17.03 17.96
N ALA A 30 -8.04 -15.98 17.78
CA ALA A 30 -9.49 -16.07 17.89
C ALA A 30 -10.11 -16.63 16.62
N GLY A 31 -9.35 -16.91 15.58
CA GLY A 31 -9.86 -17.43 14.32
C GLY A 31 -10.68 -16.43 13.53
N LYS A 32 -10.56 -15.15 13.83
CA LYS A 32 -11.34 -14.11 13.16
C LYS A 32 -10.53 -13.42 12.09
N ALA A 33 -11.17 -13.13 10.96
CA ALA A 33 -10.54 -12.35 9.89
C ALA A 33 -10.33 -10.92 10.36
N ILE A 34 -9.13 -10.39 10.15
CA ILE A 34 -8.79 -9.03 10.52
C ILE A 34 -9.18 -8.08 9.41
N LEU A 35 -8.79 -8.40 8.18
CA LEU A 35 -9.11 -7.59 7.01
C LEU A 35 -10.37 -8.13 6.35
N ARG A 36 -11.37 -7.26 6.22
CA ARG A 36 -12.61 -7.60 5.53
C ARG A 36 -12.44 -7.38 4.04
N VAL A 37 -12.44 -8.46 3.28
CA VAL A 37 -12.25 -8.44 1.84
C VAL A 37 -13.60 -8.64 1.15
N PRO A 38 -13.92 -7.90 0.08
CA PRO A 38 -15.17 -8.12 -0.66
C PRO A 38 -15.26 -9.54 -1.18
N GLN A 39 -16.49 -10.01 -1.38
CA GLN A 39 -16.72 -11.35 -1.92
C GLN A 39 -15.99 -11.49 -3.26
N GLY A 40 -15.20 -12.55 -3.40
CA GLY A 40 -14.42 -12.80 -4.60
C GLY A 40 -13.11 -12.01 -4.67
N GLY A 41 -12.86 -11.15 -3.67
CA GLY A 41 -11.63 -10.37 -3.63
C GLY A 41 -10.51 -11.06 -2.90
N LYS A 42 -9.36 -10.39 -2.87
CA LYS A 42 -8.14 -10.91 -2.24
C LYS A 42 -7.44 -9.81 -1.44
N ALA A 43 -6.72 -10.22 -0.41
CA ALA A 43 -5.83 -9.31 0.30
C ALA A 43 -4.56 -9.11 -0.53
N VAL A 44 -4.01 -7.89 -0.52
CA VAL A 44 -2.69 -7.66 -1.08
C VAL A 44 -1.64 -7.98 -0.02
N VAL A 45 -0.38 -8.14 -0.47
CA VAL A 45 0.71 -8.46 0.46
C VAL A 45 0.85 -7.35 1.50
N PRO A 46 0.83 -7.66 2.81
CA PRO A 46 1.00 -6.64 3.84
C PRO A 46 2.36 -5.98 3.77
N ALA A 47 2.43 -4.72 4.19
CA ALA A 47 3.67 -3.97 4.24
C ALA A 47 3.95 -3.52 5.67
N ALA A 48 5.19 -3.69 6.12
CA ALA A 48 5.60 -3.23 7.45
C ALA A 48 5.71 -1.70 7.45
N VAL A 49 5.30 -1.09 8.56
CA VAL A 49 5.39 0.35 8.76
C VAL A 49 6.63 0.65 9.59
N PRO A 50 7.59 1.43 9.07
CA PRO A 50 8.78 1.81 9.84
C PRO A 50 8.39 2.59 11.10
N ARG A 51 9.16 2.40 12.16
CA ARG A 51 8.96 3.12 13.41
C ARG A 51 9.55 4.51 13.33
N ASP A 52 8.88 5.44 14.01
CA ASP A 52 9.39 6.79 14.23
C ASP A 52 9.78 7.52 12.94
N ALA A 53 9.14 7.19 11.84
CA ALA A 53 9.37 7.84 10.56
C ALA A 53 8.05 8.27 9.96
N GLU A 54 8.05 9.44 9.35
CA GLU A 54 6.93 9.85 8.54
C GLU A 54 6.97 9.06 7.24
N CYS A 55 5.81 8.64 6.77
CA CYS A 55 5.75 7.74 5.62
C CYS A 55 4.65 8.16 4.67
N LEU A 56 4.84 7.80 3.41
CA LEU A 56 3.80 7.84 2.40
C LEU A 56 3.32 6.42 2.15
N ILE A 57 2.05 6.30 1.83
CA ILE A 57 1.49 5.03 1.37
C ILE A 57 1.45 5.08 -0.15
N ALA A 58 1.94 4.03 -0.79
CA ALA A 58 1.88 3.89 -2.24
C ALA A 58 0.86 2.79 -2.57
N ALA A 59 -0.01 3.06 -3.51
CA ALA A 59 -1.00 2.09 -3.97
C ALA A 59 -1.03 2.10 -5.49
N VAL A 60 -1.10 0.92 -6.10
CA VAL A 60 -1.07 0.80 -7.54
C VAL A 60 -2.11 -0.20 -8.02
N SER A 61 -2.74 0.12 -9.15
CA SER A 61 -3.71 -0.76 -9.78
C SER A 61 -3.06 -1.60 -10.88
N ASN A 62 -3.80 -2.62 -11.34
CA ASN A 62 -3.32 -3.51 -12.41
C ASN A 62 -3.19 -2.82 -13.77
N ILE A 63 -3.78 -1.64 -13.93
CA ILE A 63 -3.60 -0.87 -15.17
C ILE A 63 -2.49 0.17 -15.05
N GLY A 64 -1.78 0.19 -13.91
CA GLY A 64 -0.62 1.03 -13.73
C GLY A 64 -0.91 2.42 -13.20
N ARG A 65 -2.03 2.62 -12.54
CA ARG A 65 -2.29 3.88 -11.85
C ARG A 65 -1.67 3.83 -10.47
N LEU A 66 -0.78 4.76 -10.18
CA LEU A 66 -0.05 4.85 -8.92
C LEU A 66 -0.45 6.11 -8.18
N LEU A 67 -0.73 5.97 -6.90
CA LEU A 67 -1.04 7.09 -6.02
C LEU A 67 -0.22 6.98 -4.74
N LEU A 68 0.38 8.10 -4.33
CA LEU A 68 1.00 8.21 -3.02
C LEU A 68 0.27 9.27 -2.21
N PHE A 69 0.08 8.99 -0.92
CA PHE A 69 -0.60 9.91 0.00
C PHE A 69 -0.01 9.74 1.40
N GLU A 70 -0.32 10.70 2.30
CA GLU A 70 0.18 10.67 3.66
C GLU A 70 -0.41 9.50 4.45
N MET A 71 0.43 8.72 5.12
CA MET A 71 -0.02 7.56 5.89
C MET A 71 -1.04 7.94 6.97
N GLU A 72 -0.92 9.13 7.54
CA GLU A 72 -1.84 9.58 8.59
C GLU A 72 -3.28 9.77 8.09
N GLU A 73 -3.50 9.75 6.78
CA GLU A 73 -4.85 9.77 6.24
C GLU A 73 -5.57 8.43 6.36
N LEU A 74 -4.84 7.36 6.71
CA LEU A 74 -5.45 6.05 6.96
C LEU A 74 -5.69 5.85 8.45
N PRO A 75 -6.82 5.18 8.83
CA PRO A 75 -7.06 4.88 10.22
C PRO A 75 -6.21 3.71 10.71
N GLU A 76 -5.95 3.71 12.01
CA GLU A 76 -5.42 2.53 12.70
C GLU A 76 -6.61 1.75 13.23
N LEU A 77 -6.75 0.51 12.81
CA LEU A 77 -7.89 -0.32 13.20
C LEU A 77 -7.41 -1.69 13.64
N ALA A 78 -8.20 -2.33 14.51
CA ALA A 78 -7.93 -3.71 14.91
C ALA A 78 -8.48 -4.70 13.88
N LYS A 79 -9.51 -4.31 13.17
CA LYS A 79 -10.13 -5.12 12.12
C LYS A 79 -11.05 -4.27 11.26
N GLY A 80 -11.44 -4.81 10.13
CA GLY A 80 -12.46 -4.19 9.28
C GLY A 80 -12.01 -4.09 7.83
N LYS A 81 -12.68 -3.22 7.11
CA LYS A 81 -12.41 -2.95 5.70
C LYS A 81 -11.44 -1.79 5.52
N GLY A 82 -11.50 -0.82 6.42
CA GLY A 82 -10.70 0.39 6.34
C GLY A 82 -11.29 1.42 5.38
N ASN A 83 -10.43 2.33 4.96
CA ASN A 83 -10.80 3.40 4.03
C ASN A 83 -10.11 3.18 2.68
N LYS A 84 -10.61 3.87 1.66
CA LYS A 84 -9.98 3.77 0.33
C LYS A 84 -8.56 4.30 0.35
N LEU A 85 -7.64 3.52 -0.22
CA LEU A 85 -6.29 3.99 -0.53
C LEU A 85 -6.29 4.68 -1.89
N ILE A 86 -6.78 3.96 -2.90
CA ILE A 86 -6.84 4.43 -4.26
C ILE A 86 -8.25 4.13 -4.79
N ASN A 87 -8.77 4.99 -5.65
CA ASN A 87 -10.11 4.78 -6.17
C ASN A 87 -10.11 3.77 -7.32
N ILE A 88 -10.71 2.62 -7.05
CA ILE A 88 -11.01 1.63 -8.09
C ILE A 88 -12.52 1.74 -8.34
N PRO A 89 -12.96 2.20 -9.53
CA PRO A 89 -14.39 2.31 -9.78
C PRO A 89 -15.12 0.99 -9.57
N GLY A 90 -16.24 1.04 -8.86
CA GLY A 90 -17.00 -0.15 -8.51
C GLY A 90 -17.33 -1.06 -9.70
N PRO A 91 -17.87 -0.51 -10.81
CA PRO A 91 -18.16 -1.34 -11.98
C PRO A 91 -16.93 -2.02 -12.56
N LYS A 92 -15.78 -1.34 -12.57
CA LYS A 92 -14.53 -1.93 -13.08
C LYS A 92 -14.02 -3.02 -12.16
N TYR A 93 -14.17 -2.83 -10.85
CA TYR A 93 -13.78 -3.86 -9.90
C TYR A 93 -14.65 -5.10 -10.06
N LYS A 94 -15.97 -4.92 -10.16
CA LYS A 94 -16.91 -6.03 -10.31
C LYS A 94 -16.68 -6.82 -11.59
N SER A 95 -16.34 -6.13 -12.69
CA SER A 95 -16.08 -6.78 -13.97
C SER A 95 -14.70 -7.43 -14.03
N GLY A 96 -13.82 -7.14 -13.07
CA GLY A 96 -12.45 -7.64 -13.07
C GLY A 96 -11.49 -6.82 -13.92
N GLU A 97 -11.95 -5.70 -14.47
CA GLU A 97 -11.09 -4.86 -15.31
C GLU A 97 -10.01 -4.14 -14.51
N GLU A 98 -10.33 -3.73 -13.28
CA GLU A 98 -9.39 -2.98 -12.47
C GLU A 98 -9.44 -3.42 -11.01
N ARG A 99 -8.25 -3.55 -10.40
CA ARG A 99 -8.10 -3.87 -8.98
C ARG A 99 -6.78 -3.30 -8.49
N MET A 100 -6.66 -3.11 -7.18
CA MET A 100 -5.38 -2.74 -6.58
C MET A 100 -4.53 -4.02 -6.47
N VAL A 101 -3.31 -3.98 -6.99
CA VAL A 101 -2.45 -5.18 -7.01
C VAL A 101 -1.34 -5.13 -5.96
N ALA A 102 -0.99 -3.94 -5.49
CA ALA A 102 0.09 -3.81 -4.52
C ALA A 102 -0.03 -2.51 -3.75
N ALA A 103 0.54 -2.50 -2.55
CA ALA A 103 0.67 -1.32 -1.73
C ALA A 103 2.01 -1.39 -0.99
N ALA A 104 2.56 -0.24 -0.64
CA ALA A 104 3.83 -0.18 0.06
C ALA A 104 3.87 1.04 0.96
N VAL A 105 4.82 1.02 1.90
CA VAL A 105 5.06 2.14 2.80
C VAL A 105 6.42 2.72 2.46
N VAL A 106 6.49 4.00 2.10
CA VAL A 106 7.71 4.67 1.71
C VAL A 106 8.13 5.65 2.81
N PRO A 107 9.24 5.39 3.50
CA PRO A 107 9.72 6.33 4.52
C PRO A 107 10.14 7.66 3.91
N GLU A 108 10.07 8.72 4.69
CA GLU A 108 10.51 10.05 4.26
C GLU A 108 11.92 10.00 3.66
N ASP A 109 12.10 10.67 2.54
CA ASP A 109 13.36 10.70 1.77
C ASP A 109 13.78 9.34 1.20
N GLY A 110 12.89 8.37 1.26
CA GLY A 110 13.12 7.06 0.66
C GLY A 110 12.77 7.04 -0.82
N SER A 111 12.62 5.84 -1.35
CA SER A 111 12.25 5.64 -2.74
C SER A 111 11.25 4.49 -2.86
N LEU A 112 10.65 4.37 -4.03
CA LEU A 112 9.70 3.31 -4.31
C LEU A 112 10.24 2.44 -5.46
N GLU A 113 10.35 1.14 -5.20
CA GLU A 113 10.65 0.19 -6.26
C GLU A 113 9.36 -0.32 -6.87
N VAL A 114 9.29 -0.27 -8.19
CA VAL A 114 8.15 -0.79 -8.95
C VAL A 114 8.63 -2.04 -9.68
N HIS A 115 8.05 -3.19 -9.36
CA HIS A 115 8.44 -4.47 -9.94
C HIS A 115 7.40 -4.94 -10.94
N THR A 116 7.85 -5.23 -12.15
CA THR A 116 7.04 -5.88 -13.19
C THR A 116 7.56 -7.30 -13.38
N PRO A 117 6.89 -8.14 -14.17
CA PRO A 117 7.38 -9.53 -14.37
C PRO A 117 8.81 -9.62 -14.88
N SER A 118 9.27 -8.66 -15.67
CA SER A 118 10.58 -8.76 -16.33
C SER A 118 11.64 -7.81 -15.78
N ARG A 119 11.24 -6.80 -15.00
CA ARG A 119 12.21 -5.78 -14.59
C ARG A 119 11.70 -4.94 -13.43
N LYS A 120 12.57 -4.07 -12.91
CA LYS A 120 12.15 -3.13 -11.86
C LYS A 120 12.74 -1.75 -12.15
N MET A 121 12.09 -0.73 -11.59
CA MET A 121 12.62 0.63 -11.58
C MET A 121 12.46 1.22 -10.19
N THR A 122 13.27 2.24 -9.91
CA THR A 122 13.22 2.97 -8.65
C THR A 122 12.76 4.39 -8.91
N ILE A 123 11.71 4.82 -8.22
CA ILE A 123 11.24 6.20 -8.27
C ILE A 123 11.78 6.90 -7.03
N LYS A 124 12.62 7.90 -7.22
CA LYS A 124 13.25 8.64 -6.12
C LYS A 124 12.24 9.57 -5.46
N TRP A 125 12.51 9.94 -4.22
CA TRP A 125 11.62 10.77 -3.42
C TRP A 125 11.08 11.99 -4.17
N ASN A 126 11.95 12.74 -4.82
CA ASN A 126 11.51 13.94 -5.54
C ASN A 126 10.61 13.65 -6.73
N ASP A 127 10.79 12.49 -7.35
CA ASP A 127 9.99 12.09 -8.52
C ASP A 127 8.64 11.52 -8.11
N LEU A 128 8.47 11.15 -6.83
CA LEU A 128 7.20 10.66 -6.34
C LEU A 128 6.11 11.75 -6.34
N ASP A 129 6.50 13.01 -6.39
CA ASP A 129 5.54 14.11 -6.48
C ASP A 129 4.57 13.97 -7.66
N ASP A 130 5.03 13.35 -8.74
CA ASP A 130 4.17 13.14 -9.92
C ASP A 130 2.98 12.24 -9.61
N TYR A 131 3.07 11.47 -8.54
CA TYR A 131 2.04 10.50 -8.15
C TYR A 131 1.40 10.86 -6.81
N TYR A 132 1.83 11.93 -6.18
CA TYR A 132 1.36 12.35 -4.86
C TYR A 132 0.01 13.05 -4.97
N GLY A 133 -0.88 12.76 -4.04
CA GLY A 133 -2.16 13.43 -3.98
C GLY A 133 -2.92 13.03 -2.72
N ASP A 134 -4.19 13.41 -2.67
CA ASP A 134 -5.05 13.04 -1.55
C ASP A 134 -5.42 11.57 -1.64
N ARG A 135 -5.66 10.98 -0.47
CA ARG A 135 -6.12 9.59 -0.39
C ARG A 135 -7.39 9.41 -1.22
N ALA A 136 -7.52 8.24 -1.83
CA ALA A 136 -8.71 7.85 -2.58
C ALA A 136 -8.88 8.52 -3.95
N LEU A 137 -7.85 9.19 -4.46
CA LEU A 137 -7.85 9.64 -5.85
C LEU A 137 -7.53 8.48 -6.79
N ARG A 138 -7.65 8.72 -8.09
CA ARG A 138 -7.36 7.70 -9.11
C ARG A 138 -5.87 7.42 -9.29
N GLY A 139 -5.00 8.35 -8.89
CA GLY A 139 -3.58 8.28 -9.17
C GLY A 139 -3.26 8.62 -10.62
N SER A 140 -1.99 8.49 -10.96
CA SER A 140 -1.48 8.80 -12.29
C SER A 140 -0.88 7.56 -12.93
N LEU A 141 -0.94 7.48 -14.25
CA LEU A 141 -0.40 6.33 -14.97
C LEU A 141 1.13 6.32 -14.93
N LEU A 142 1.69 5.16 -14.67
CA LEU A 142 3.12 4.92 -14.82
C LEU A 142 3.51 5.02 -16.30
N PRO A 143 4.79 5.19 -16.62
CA PRO A 143 5.23 5.22 -18.01
C PRO A 143 4.85 3.93 -18.74
N LYS A 144 4.69 4.02 -20.04
CA LYS A 144 4.42 2.84 -20.87
C LYS A 144 5.50 1.79 -20.67
N GLY A 145 5.09 0.55 -20.61
CA GLY A 145 6.01 -0.56 -20.33
C GLY A 145 6.20 -0.85 -18.86
N TRP A 146 5.65 -0.02 -17.96
CA TRP A 146 5.76 -0.20 -16.52
C TRP A 146 4.42 -0.38 -15.82
N ARG A 147 3.34 -0.49 -16.59
CA ARG A 147 1.97 -0.49 -16.03
C ARG A 147 1.47 -1.83 -15.53
N THR A 148 2.15 -2.92 -15.86
CA THR A 148 1.79 -4.25 -15.36
C THR A 148 2.60 -4.52 -14.10
N VAL A 149 2.18 -3.93 -12.99
CA VAL A 149 2.92 -4.01 -11.74
C VAL A 149 2.56 -5.30 -11.01
N GLU A 150 3.58 -6.00 -10.51
CA GLU A 150 3.40 -7.17 -9.64
C GLU A 150 3.58 -6.85 -8.18
N ARG A 151 4.52 -5.94 -7.89
CA ARG A 151 4.89 -5.66 -6.49
C ARG A 151 5.45 -4.25 -6.37
N LEU A 152 5.26 -3.67 -5.18
CA LEU A 152 5.89 -2.41 -4.80
C LEU A 152 6.74 -2.65 -3.55
N ALA A 153 7.83 -1.91 -3.41
CA ALA A 153 8.64 -1.95 -2.20
C ALA A 153 9.09 -0.54 -1.83
N GLY A 154 8.84 -0.15 -0.60
CA GLY A 154 9.35 1.11 -0.06
C GLY A 154 10.77 0.90 0.44
N ILE A 155 11.69 1.78 0.03
CA ILE A 155 13.10 1.68 0.36
C ILE A 155 13.48 2.88 1.22
N PRO A 156 14.07 2.66 2.42
CA PRO A 156 14.48 3.78 3.27
C PRO A 156 15.53 4.65 2.59
N GLY A 157 15.50 5.94 2.88
CA GLY A 157 16.51 6.86 2.41
C GLY A 157 17.83 6.61 3.11
N LYS A 158 18.91 7.11 2.53
CA LYS A 158 20.26 6.93 3.09
C LYS A 158 20.40 7.51 4.48
N LYS A 159 19.73 8.63 4.77
CA LYS A 159 19.76 9.23 6.10
C LYS A 159 19.20 8.28 7.14
N SER A 160 18.03 7.69 6.87
CA SER A 160 17.40 6.76 7.81
C SER A 160 18.25 5.51 8.01
N ALA A 161 18.86 5.01 6.93
CA ALA A 161 19.72 3.83 7.00
C ALA A 161 21.01 4.12 7.74
N GLY A 162 21.55 5.33 7.59
CA GLY A 162 22.81 5.72 8.22
C GLY A 162 22.73 5.95 9.71
N ASP A 163 21.55 6.21 10.23
CA ASP A 163 21.31 6.46 11.64
C ASP A 163 21.08 5.16 12.44
N GLY A 164 21.06 4.07 11.76
CA GLY A 164 20.80 2.77 12.34
C GLY A 164 21.80 2.28 13.33
#